data_dcbdd9aa114524c65812241bf04d7918
#
_entry.id   dcbdd9aa114524c65812241bf04d7918
#
_cell.length_a   1.000
_cell.length_b   1.000
_cell.length_c   1.000
_cell.angle_alpha   90.00
_cell.angle_beta   90.00
_cell.angle_gamma   90.00
#
_symmetry.space_group_name_H-M   'P 1'
#
loop_
_entity.id
_entity.type
_entity.pdbx_description
1 polymer ?
#
loop_
_entity_poly.entity_id
_entity_poly.type
_entity_poly.pdbx_seq_one_letter_code
_entity_poly.pdbx_strand_id
1 'polypeptide(L)'
;MRVLLTGTEHAGGLAALRALKAAGYDPLAATTSDRDYGARSRAAAGVIEAPDAREDPEGFAATIAEAAAEASVRAVLPGTDGALLALAAHADRFPEGVALGACSPTTTVVATDKVATLTNAAEAGVNVLSARVLGAEGPPDPGDVRFPVVVKPMRSEVPAEGQMRRFDTRRADDAEALIVALAGMPNGVGIVQAYVEGRVLNVNGVAREGELIAEVQEEALRTWPADCGPVSYAQTIAPEAALSEQARALIAALRWSGIFNLQFIEGEAGLFLVDVNPRLYTSIGLAVAAGANLPAIWVESLLGGHPEVAPYRVGVRFRSEADVRSLTHLFRSGARGAALAGLLPQRHTTHAIASISDPRPGLSYLRRLPGRLMPTDGVLTRAPGL
;
A
#
# COMPACT_ATOMS: atom_id res chain seq x y z
N MET A 1 -10.97 2.87 -23.77
CA MET A 1 -11.74 1.94 -22.92
C MET A 1 -11.82 2.49 -21.51
N ARG A 2 -13.01 2.54 -20.93
CA ARG A 2 -13.21 3.07 -19.57
C ARG A 2 -12.91 2.03 -18.51
N VAL A 3 -12.20 2.48 -17.48
CA VAL A 3 -11.90 1.73 -16.26
C VAL A 3 -12.21 2.62 -15.05
N LEU A 4 -12.69 2.07 -13.96
CA LEU A 4 -12.99 2.80 -12.74
C LEU A 4 -11.96 2.44 -11.66
N LEU A 5 -11.35 3.43 -11.05
CA LEU A 5 -10.31 3.28 -10.05
C LEU A 5 -10.77 3.89 -8.73
N THR A 6 -10.70 3.13 -7.66
CA THR A 6 -10.95 3.62 -6.29
C THR A 6 -9.64 3.88 -5.56
N GLY A 7 -9.69 4.49 -4.37
CA GLY A 7 -8.48 4.81 -3.60
C GLY A 7 -7.62 5.91 -4.22
N THR A 8 -8.20 6.73 -5.09
CA THR A 8 -7.48 7.79 -5.82
C THR A 8 -7.16 9.02 -4.97
N GLU A 9 -7.62 9.06 -3.73
CA GLU A 9 -7.22 9.99 -2.66
C GLU A 9 -5.81 9.71 -2.13
N HIS A 10 -5.25 8.52 -2.42
CA HIS A 10 -3.90 8.11 -2.05
C HIS A 10 -2.92 8.23 -3.21
N ALA A 11 -1.63 8.35 -2.88
CA ALA A 11 -0.55 8.47 -3.87
C ALA A 11 -0.50 7.28 -4.84
N GLY A 12 -0.73 6.06 -4.37
CA GLY A 12 -0.77 4.84 -5.19
C GLY A 12 -1.91 4.88 -6.22
N GLY A 13 -3.11 5.27 -5.79
CA GLY A 13 -4.26 5.43 -6.69
C GLY A 13 -4.05 6.54 -7.73
N LEU A 14 -3.48 7.67 -7.32
CA LEU A 14 -3.12 8.76 -8.24
C LEU A 14 -2.09 8.29 -9.29
N ALA A 15 -1.06 7.54 -8.86
CA ALA A 15 -0.05 7.03 -9.78
C ALA A 15 -0.65 6.02 -10.77
N ALA A 16 -1.55 5.13 -10.29
CA ALA A 16 -2.27 4.19 -11.14
C ALA A 16 -3.20 4.89 -12.15
N LEU A 17 -3.92 5.94 -11.70
CA LEU A 17 -4.76 6.76 -12.57
C LEU A 17 -3.94 7.38 -13.73
N ARG A 18 -2.79 7.96 -13.42
CA ARG A 18 -1.86 8.52 -14.41
C ARG A 18 -1.31 7.46 -15.36
N ALA A 19 -0.94 6.29 -14.83
CA ALA A 19 -0.40 5.18 -15.59
C ALA A 19 -1.41 4.59 -16.58
N LEU A 20 -2.67 4.45 -16.17
CA LEU A 20 -3.77 4.01 -17.02
C LEU A 20 -4.06 5.02 -18.13
N LYS A 21 -4.09 6.31 -17.80
CA LYS A 21 -4.27 7.37 -18.81
C LYS A 21 -3.16 7.37 -19.86
N ALA A 22 -1.91 7.20 -19.41
CA ALA A 22 -0.75 7.11 -20.30
C ALA A 22 -0.78 5.86 -21.20
N ALA A 23 -1.41 4.77 -20.74
CA ALA A 23 -1.62 3.54 -21.52
C ALA A 23 -2.85 3.62 -22.45
N GLY A 24 -3.52 4.77 -22.57
CA GLY A 24 -4.65 4.98 -23.50
C GLY A 24 -6.02 4.56 -22.96
N TYR A 25 -6.13 4.27 -21.65
CA TYR A 25 -7.43 4.09 -20.99
C TYR A 25 -8.08 5.46 -20.69
N ASP A 26 -9.39 5.42 -20.43
CA ASP A 26 -10.15 6.54 -19.90
C ASP A 26 -10.55 6.26 -18.45
N PRO A 27 -9.64 6.48 -17.48
CA PRO A 27 -9.89 6.12 -16.11
C PRO A 27 -10.82 7.12 -15.42
N LEU A 28 -11.87 6.59 -14.76
CA LEU A 28 -12.73 7.32 -13.84
C LEU A 28 -12.15 7.20 -12.44
N ALA A 29 -12.13 8.31 -11.70
CA ALA A 29 -11.66 8.34 -10.32
C ALA A 29 -12.86 8.29 -9.37
N ALA A 30 -13.00 7.22 -8.57
CA ALA A 30 -13.90 7.22 -7.44
C ALA A 30 -13.20 7.83 -6.23
N THR A 31 -13.87 8.78 -5.58
CA THR A 31 -13.33 9.56 -4.45
C THR A 31 -14.41 9.83 -3.41
N THR A 32 -14.01 10.13 -2.19
CA THR A 32 -14.92 10.58 -1.12
C THR A 32 -15.06 12.11 -1.09
N SER A 33 -14.25 12.84 -1.88
CA SER A 33 -14.21 14.31 -1.86
C SER A 33 -13.65 14.88 -3.17
N ASP A 34 -14.18 16.01 -3.60
CA ASP A 34 -13.67 16.81 -4.71
C ASP A 34 -12.25 17.36 -4.47
N ARG A 35 -11.76 17.26 -3.24
CA ARG A 35 -10.43 17.70 -2.83
C ARG A 35 -9.37 16.62 -2.96
N ASP A 36 -9.75 15.38 -3.23
CA ASP A 36 -8.86 14.25 -3.38
C ASP A 36 -7.94 14.37 -4.59
N TYR A 37 -6.81 13.69 -4.56
CA TYR A 37 -5.82 13.79 -5.63
C TYR A 37 -6.39 13.34 -6.97
N GLY A 38 -7.16 12.24 -6.97
CA GLY A 38 -7.80 11.70 -8.17
C GLY A 38 -8.77 12.70 -8.79
N ALA A 39 -9.64 13.33 -7.97
CA ALA A 39 -10.58 14.36 -8.42
C ALA A 39 -9.89 15.59 -9.01
N ARG A 40 -8.66 15.87 -8.59
CA ARG A 40 -7.85 17.01 -9.06
C ARG A 40 -6.94 16.69 -10.24
N SER A 41 -6.77 15.40 -10.55
CA SER A 41 -5.87 14.94 -11.59
C SER A 41 -6.44 15.17 -13.00
N ARG A 42 -5.59 15.63 -13.91
CA ARG A 42 -5.92 15.69 -15.34
C ARG A 42 -6.00 14.31 -15.99
N ALA A 43 -5.51 13.28 -15.30
CA ALA A 43 -5.58 11.90 -15.79
C ALA A 43 -6.99 11.32 -15.65
N ALA A 44 -7.82 11.81 -14.72
CA ALA A 44 -9.19 11.39 -14.58
C ALA A 44 -10.04 11.84 -15.77
N ALA A 45 -10.70 10.90 -16.45
CA ALA A 45 -11.68 11.16 -17.49
C ALA A 45 -13.04 11.60 -16.93
N GLY A 46 -13.29 11.32 -15.64
CA GLY A 46 -14.44 11.71 -14.86
C GLY A 46 -14.22 11.40 -13.39
N VAL A 47 -15.05 11.95 -12.53
CA VAL A 47 -15.00 11.77 -11.07
C VAL A 47 -16.35 11.23 -10.60
N ILE A 48 -16.31 10.20 -9.79
CA ILE A 48 -17.45 9.59 -9.12
C ILE A 48 -17.31 9.86 -7.63
N GLU A 49 -18.24 10.57 -7.04
CA GLU A 49 -18.30 10.71 -5.59
C GLU A 49 -19.01 9.49 -5.00
N ALA A 50 -18.34 8.79 -4.09
CA ALA A 50 -18.84 7.58 -3.48
C ALA A 50 -18.65 7.66 -1.95
N PRO A 51 -19.48 6.98 -1.14
CA PRO A 51 -19.25 6.83 0.29
C PRO A 51 -17.85 6.23 0.58
N ASP A 52 -17.38 6.41 1.80
CA ASP A 52 -16.16 5.70 2.23
C ASP A 52 -16.49 4.20 2.37
N ALA A 53 -15.76 3.36 1.63
CA ALA A 53 -15.95 1.91 1.63
C ALA A 53 -15.77 1.25 3.02
N ARG A 54 -15.14 1.95 3.96
CA ARG A 54 -14.92 1.50 5.34
C ARG A 54 -16.08 1.82 6.28
N GLU A 55 -16.81 2.89 5.98
CA GLU A 55 -17.96 3.37 6.78
C GLU A 55 -19.27 2.82 6.24
N ASP A 56 -19.41 2.77 4.91
CA ASP A 56 -20.58 2.26 4.20
C ASP A 56 -20.18 1.38 3.02
N PRO A 57 -19.73 0.12 3.26
CA PRO A 57 -19.30 -0.78 2.19
C PRO A 57 -20.42 -1.14 1.20
N GLU A 58 -21.65 -1.21 1.65
CA GLU A 58 -22.80 -1.50 0.80
C GLU A 58 -23.18 -0.32 -0.10
N GLY A 59 -23.29 0.88 0.44
CA GLY A 59 -23.55 2.10 -0.32
C GLY A 59 -22.40 2.42 -1.27
N PHE A 60 -21.15 2.18 -0.85
CA PHE A 60 -19.98 2.28 -1.72
C PHE A 60 -20.10 1.34 -2.92
N ALA A 61 -20.35 0.04 -2.70
CA ALA A 61 -20.45 -0.94 -3.78
C ALA A 61 -21.61 -0.63 -4.72
N ALA A 62 -22.76 -0.19 -4.19
CA ALA A 62 -23.92 0.20 -4.99
C ALA A 62 -23.59 1.40 -5.90
N THR A 63 -22.98 2.45 -5.35
CA THR A 63 -22.59 3.65 -6.12
C THR A 63 -21.57 3.30 -7.22
N ILE A 64 -20.57 2.45 -6.91
CA ILE A 64 -19.58 2.03 -7.91
C ILE A 64 -20.20 1.16 -9.00
N ALA A 65 -21.14 0.27 -8.67
CA ALA A 65 -21.84 -0.57 -9.64
C ALA A 65 -22.74 0.25 -10.57
N GLU A 66 -23.49 1.22 -10.04
CA GLU A 66 -24.30 2.15 -10.82
C GLU A 66 -23.44 2.98 -11.78
N ALA A 67 -22.37 3.60 -11.28
CA ALA A 67 -21.43 4.35 -12.11
C ALA A 67 -20.75 3.48 -13.18
N ALA A 68 -20.46 2.20 -12.88
CA ALA A 68 -19.88 1.27 -13.83
C ALA A 68 -20.89 0.95 -14.97
N ALA A 69 -22.16 0.80 -14.65
CA ALA A 69 -23.21 0.58 -15.63
C ALA A 69 -23.42 1.81 -16.54
N GLU A 70 -23.63 2.99 -15.93
CA GLU A 70 -23.91 4.24 -16.64
C GLU A 70 -22.75 4.66 -17.56
N ALA A 71 -21.50 4.52 -17.08
CA ALA A 71 -20.33 4.92 -17.84
C ALA A 71 -19.80 3.81 -18.78
N SER A 72 -20.45 2.64 -18.88
CA SER A 72 -19.98 1.50 -19.66
C SER A 72 -18.53 1.12 -19.30
N VAL A 73 -18.23 1.03 -18.00
CA VAL A 73 -16.93 0.63 -17.47
C VAL A 73 -16.68 -0.85 -17.75
N ARG A 74 -15.46 -1.21 -18.11
CA ARG A 74 -15.07 -2.60 -18.39
C ARG A 74 -14.33 -3.26 -17.23
N ALA A 75 -13.70 -2.46 -16.37
CA ALA A 75 -12.98 -2.97 -15.20
C ALA A 75 -13.07 -1.98 -14.03
N VAL A 76 -13.24 -2.50 -12.82
CA VAL A 76 -13.21 -1.74 -11.56
C VAL A 76 -12.02 -2.20 -10.73
N LEU A 77 -11.15 -1.27 -10.34
CA LEU A 77 -9.88 -1.53 -9.67
C LEU A 77 -9.90 -0.99 -8.24
N PRO A 78 -9.87 -1.85 -7.21
CA PRO A 78 -9.78 -1.41 -5.83
C PRO A 78 -8.41 -0.84 -5.48
N GLY A 79 -8.39 0.34 -4.86
CA GLY A 79 -7.16 1.01 -4.43
C GLY A 79 -6.85 0.91 -2.94
N THR A 80 -7.81 0.46 -2.12
CA THR A 80 -7.67 0.33 -0.66
C THR A 80 -8.19 -1.02 -0.18
N ASP A 81 -7.82 -1.42 1.05
CA ASP A 81 -8.32 -2.66 1.67
C ASP A 81 -9.85 -2.61 1.84
N GLY A 82 -10.40 -1.45 2.25
CA GLY A 82 -11.83 -1.26 2.40
C GLY A 82 -12.59 -1.41 1.07
N ALA A 83 -12.09 -0.78 0.00
CA ALA A 83 -12.68 -0.91 -1.33
C ALA A 83 -12.58 -2.35 -1.85
N LEU A 84 -11.45 -3.02 -1.65
CA LEU A 84 -11.24 -4.41 -2.05
C LEU A 84 -12.24 -5.35 -1.37
N LEU A 85 -12.42 -5.21 -0.06
CA LEU A 85 -13.37 -5.99 0.73
C LEU A 85 -14.82 -5.71 0.31
N ALA A 86 -15.20 -4.44 0.13
CA ALA A 86 -16.54 -4.04 -0.27
C ALA A 86 -16.89 -4.59 -1.67
N LEU A 87 -16.00 -4.44 -2.65
CA LEU A 87 -16.21 -4.95 -4.01
C LEU A 87 -16.31 -6.48 -4.04
N ALA A 88 -15.47 -7.19 -3.27
CA ALA A 88 -15.53 -8.64 -3.17
C ALA A 88 -16.84 -9.13 -2.53
N ALA A 89 -17.30 -8.46 -1.46
CA ALA A 89 -18.52 -8.84 -0.74
C ALA A 89 -19.81 -8.60 -1.55
N HIS A 90 -19.80 -7.64 -2.46
CA HIS A 90 -20.98 -7.21 -3.25
C HIS A 90 -20.77 -7.38 -4.76
N ALA A 91 -19.96 -8.38 -5.16
CA ALA A 91 -19.62 -8.62 -6.57
C ALA A 91 -20.85 -8.90 -7.46
N ASP A 92 -21.91 -9.44 -6.90
CA ASP A 92 -23.18 -9.75 -7.55
C ASP A 92 -23.96 -8.50 -8.01
N ARG A 93 -23.66 -7.32 -7.47
CA ARG A 93 -24.28 -6.05 -7.87
C ARG A 93 -23.76 -5.49 -9.19
N PHE A 94 -22.63 -5.98 -9.66
CA PHE A 94 -21.99 -5.42 -10.86
C PHE A 94 -22.59 -5.99 -12.14
N PRO A 95 -22.75 -5.15 -13.20
CA PRO A 95 -23.26 -5.61 -14.48
C PRO A 95 -22.42 -6.73 -15.08
N GLU A 96 -23.06 -7.64 -15.81
CA GLU A 96 -22.37 -8.64 -16.58
C GLU A 96 -21.37 -8.01 -17.54
N GLY A 97 -20.15 -8.56 -17.61
CA GLY A 97 -19.07 -8.04 -18.44
C GLY A 97 -18.22 -6.92 -17.82
N VAL A 98 -18.51 -6.50 -16.57
CA VAL A 98 -17.62 -5.66 -15.76
C VAL A 98 -16.69 -6.57 -14.97
N ALA A 99 -15.39 -6.49 -15.24
CA ALA A 99 -14.38 -7.25 -14.52
C ALA A 99 -14.00 -6.53 -13.20
N LEU A 100 -14.05 -7.26 -12.07
CA LEU A 100 -13.67 -6.71 -10.76
C LEU A 100 -12.23 -7.12 -10.43
N GLY A 101 -11.42 -6.14 -10.05
CA GLY A 101 -10.05 -6.35 -9.55
C GLY A 101 -10.01 -6.90 -8.11
N ALA A 102 -10.95 -7.78 -7.78
CA ALA A 102 -11.07 -8.42 -6.48
C ALA A 102 -11.23 -9.93 -6.66
N CYS A 103 -10.66 -10.71 -5.75
CA CYS A 103 -10.87 -12.15 -5.68
C CYS A 103 -12.22 -12.47 -5.03
N SER A 104 -12.48 -13.77 -4.82
CA SER A 104 -13.62 -14.21 -4.00
C SER A 104 -13.60 -13.54 -2.61
N PRO A 105 -14.76 -13.38 -1.96
CA PRO A 105 -14.80 -12.81 -0.61
C PRO A 105 -13.86 -13.51 0.37
N THR A 106 -13.82 -14.84 0.35
CA THR A 106 -12.95 -15.63 1.22
C THR A 106 -11.47 -15.35 0.97
N THR A 107 -11.02 -15.39 -0.29
CA THR A 107 -9.62 -15.09 -0.65
C THR A 107 -9.25 -13.66 -0.27
N THR A 108 -10.15 -12.70 -0.51
CA THR A 108 -9.93 -11.29 -0.18
C THR A 108 -9.79 -11.07 1.33
N VAL A 109 -10.64 -11.68 2.14
CA VAL A 109 -10.56 -11.58 3.61
C VAL A 109 -9.22 -12.15 4.11
N VAL A 110 -8.80 -13.31 3.61
CA VAL A 110 -7.51 -13.92 3.99
C VAL A 110 -6.35 -13.01 3.57
N ALA A 111 -6.37 -12.47 2.35
CA ALA A 111 -5.28 -11.64 1.84
C ALA A 111 -5.15 -10.28 2.55
N THR A 112 -6.22 -9.77 3.15
CA THR A 112 -6.23 -8.49 3.90
C THR A 112 -6.01 -8.68 5.41
N ASP A 113 -6.02 -9.90 5.92
CA ASP A 113 -5.74 -10.22 7.32
C ASP A 113 -4.26 -10.59 7.50
N LYS A 114 -3.55 -9.80 8.32
CA LYS A 114 -2.09 -9.97 8.48
C LYS A 114 -1.70 -11.31 9.14
N VAL A 115 -2.50 -11.81 10.07
CA VAL A 115 -2.21 -13.11 10.72
C VAL A 115 -2.47 -14.24 9.74
N ALA A 116 -3.61 -14.21 9.06
CA ALA A 116 -3.96 -15.23 8.08
C ALA A 116 -2.94 -15.27 6.93
N THR A 117 -2.51 -14.12 6.41
CA THR A 117 -1.48 -14.05 5.34
C THR A 117 -0.14 -14.59 5.79
N LEU A 118 0.33 -14.26 6.99
CA LEU A 118 1.59 -14.79 7.52
C LEU A 118 1.51 -16.30 7.78
N THR A 119 0.37 -16.81 8.23
CA THR A 119 0.13 -18.24 8.41
C THR A 119 0.19 -18.97 7.06
N ASN A 120 -0.57 -18.50 6.06
CA ASN A 120 -0.52 -19.07 4.70
C ASN A 120 0.88 -19.01 4.09
N ALA A 121 1.61 -17.91 4.32
CA ALA A 121 3.00 -17.75 3.87
C ALA A 121 3.90 -18.83 4.48
N ALA A 122 3.84 -19.02 5.80
CA ALA A 122 4.64 -20.04 6.50
C ALA A 122 4.32 -21.47 6.00
N GLU A 123 3.05 -21.79 5.81
CA GLU A 123 2.59 -23.08 5.27
C GLU A 123 3.08 -23.30 3.84
N ALA A 124 3.23 -22.24 3.06
CA ALA A 124 3.78 -22.28 1.71
C ALA A 124 5.33 -22.32 1.65
N GLY A 125 5.99 -22.38 2.82
CA GLY A 125 7.45 -22.40 2.91
C GLY A 125 8.11 -21.03 2.75
N VAL A 126 7.33 -19.94 2.80
CA VAL A 126 7.85 -18.56 2.83
C VAL A 126 8.37 -18.26 4.22
N ASN A 127 9.57 -17.72 4.32
CA ASN A 127 10.12 -17.33 5.61
C ASN A 127 9.35 -16.14 6.19
N VAL A 128 8.79 -16.31 7.39
CA VAL A 128 8.07 -15.26 8.11
C VAL A 128 8.68 -15.06 9.49
N LEU A 129 8.58 -13.84 10.03
CA LEU A 129 8.89 -13.62 11.44
C LEU A 129 7.76 -14.17 12.29
N SER A 130 8.10 -14.91 13.36
CA SER A 130 7.12 -15.36 14.34
C SER A 130 6.28 -14.19 14.84
N ALA A 131 4.97 -14.33 14.77
CA ALA A 131 4.03 -13.30 15.16
C ALA A 131 3.22 -13.77 16.38
N ARG A 132 3.07 -12.90 17.38
CA ARG A 132 2.20 -13.10 18.54
C ARG A 132 1.14 -12.03 18.57
N VAL A 133 -0.10 -12.39 18.81
CA VAL A 133 -1.18 -11.42 19.09
C VAL A 133 -1.21 -11.19 20.59
N LEU A 134 -1.01 -9.94 21.01
CA LEU A 134 -1.07 -9.53 22.41
C LEU A 134 -2.22 -8.56 22.64
N GLY A 135 -2.76 -8.56 23.85
CA GLY A 135 -3.88 -7.71 24.27
C GLY A 135 -5.27 -8.30 24.05
N ALA A 136 -5.41 -9.42 23.34
CA ALA A 136 -6.71 -10.04 23.05
C ALA A 136 -7.35 -10.70 24.27
N GLU A 137 -6.56 -11.24 25.20
CA GLU A 137 -7.00 -12.01 26.39
C GLU A 137 -6.85 -11.24 27.70
N GLY A 138 -6.62 -9.93 27.64
CA GLY A 138 -6.41 -9.07 28.80
C GLY A 138 -5.14 -8.24 28.71
N PRO A 139 -4.65 -7.67 29.83
CA PRO A 139 -3.42 -6.87 29.83
C PRO A 139 -2.26 -7.67 29.23
N PRO A 140 -1.48 -7.10 28.32
CA PRO A 140 -0.39 -7.79 27.68
C PRO A 140 0.68 -8.18 28.71
N ASP A 141 1.05 -9.46 28.76
CA ASP A 141 2.21 -9.92 29.51
C ASP A 141 3.44 -9.92 28.60
N PRO A 142 4.42 -9.02 28.82
CA PRO A 142 5.65 -8.97 28.04
C PRO A 142 6.68 -10.03 28.44
N GLY A 143 6.39 -10.91 29.44
CA GLY A 143 7.38 -11.77 30.10
C GLY A 143 8.29 -12.61 29.19
N ASP A 144 7.78 -13.09 28.04
CA ASP A 144 8.53 -13.90 27.07
C ASP A 144 8.93 -13.13 25.80
N VAL A 145 8.77 -11.80 25.78
CA VAL A 145 9.07 -10.97 24.61
C VAL A 145 10.56 -10.63 24.59
N ARG A 146 11.23 -10.97 23.50
CA ARG A 146 12.63 -10.56 23.26
C ARG A 146 12.65 -9.23 22.48
N PHE A 147 13.19 -8.19 23.09
CA PHE A 147 13.28 -6.86 22.50
C PHE A 147 14.53 -6.68 21.65
N PRO A 148 14.51 -5.75 20.64
CA PRO A 148 13.39 -4.91 20.25
C PRO A 148 12.32 -5.66 19.43
N VAL A 149 11.08 -5.14 19.45
CA VAL A 149 9.97 -5.69 18.67
C VAL A 149 9.25 -4.61 17.87
N VAL A 150 8.46 -5.07 16.91
CA VAL A 150 7.54 -4.24 16.12
C VAL A 150 6.10 -4.62 16.47
N VAL A 151 5.28 -3.62 16.77
CA VAL A 151 3.85 -3.76 17.05
C VAL A 151 3.05 -3.25 15.87
N LYS A 152 2.19 -4.10 15.31
CA LYS A 152 1.35 -3.81 14.15
C LYS A 152 -0.12 -3.99 14.48
N PRO A 153 -1.03 -3.21 13.89
CA PRO A 153 -2.46 -3.50 13.97
C PRO A 153 -2.77 -4.80 13.20
N MET A 154 -3.81 -5.51 13.61
CA MET A 154 -4.30 -6.71 12.90
C MET A 154 -4.72 -6.39 11.46
N ARG A 155 -5.30 -5.21 11.29
CA ARG A 155 -5.63 -4.60 9.99
C ARG A 155 -5.12 -3.17 9.98
N SER A 156 -4.67 -2.68 8.84
CA SER A 156 -4.12 -1.31 8.73
C SER A 156 -5.17 -0.23 9.00
N GLU A 157 -6.44 -0.55 8.78
CA GLU A 157 -7.58 0.34 8.98
C GLU A 157 -8.69 -0.40 9.74
N VAL A 158 -9.20 0.20 10.82
CA VAL A 158 -10.20 -0.43 11.70
C VAL A 158 -11.23 0.62 12.13
N PRO A 159 -12.52 0.25 12.26
CA PRO A 159 -13.51 1.12 12.90
C PRO A 159 -13.10 1.43 14.34
N ALA A 160 -13.03 2.72 14.68
CA ALA A 160 -12.74 3.17 16.03
C ALA A 160 -13.51 4.47 16.30
N GLU A 161 -14.29 4.49 17.39
CA GLU A 161 -15.08 5.66 17.81
C GLU A 161 -16.01 6.23 16.71
N GLY A 162 -16.65 5.34 15.91
CA GLY A 162 -17.55 5.73 14.84
C GLY A 162 -16.88 6.29 13.57
N GLN A 163 -15.53 6.19 13.47
CA GLN A 163 -14.78 6.59 12.29
C GLN A 163 -13.74 5.53 11.96
N MET A 164 -13.41 5.38 10.66
CA MET A 164 -12.27 4.54 10.29
C MET A 164 -10.97 5.25 10.64
N ARG A 165 -10.16 4.60 11.44
CA ARG A 165 -8.82 5.07 11.82
C ARG A 165 -7.77 4.17 11.23
N ARG A 166 -6.70 4.78 10.73
CA ARG A 166 -5.47 4.10 10.38
C ARG A 166 -4.55 4.06 11.59
N PHE A 167 -3.99 2.89 11.83
CA PHE A 167 -3.02 2.65 12.89
C PHE A 167 -1.67 2.35 12.28
N ASP A 168 -0.64 3.01 12.81
CA ASP A 168 0.72 2.85 12.31
C ASP A 168 1.46 1.76 13.09
N THR A 169 2.40 1.11 12.42
CA THR A 169 3.38 0.22 13.03
C THR A 169 4.28 1.01 13.98
N ARG A 170 4.60 0.42 15.14
CA ARG A 170 5.47 1.03 16.16
C ARG A 170 6.57 0.08 16.58
N ARG A 171 7.77 0.58 16.78
CA ARG A 171 8.86 -0.14 17.42
C ARG A 171 8.75 0.03 18.93
N ALA A 172 9.06 -1.04 19.66
CA ALA A 172 9.19 -1.05 21.11
C ALA A 172 10.54 -1.68 21.48
N ASP A 173 11.34 -0.96 22.25
CA ASP A 173 12.68 -1.39 22.64
C ASP A 173 12.70 -2.08 24.02
N ASP A 174 11.59 -1.99 24.77
CA ASP A 174 11.40 -2.59 26.09
C ASP A 174 9.91 -2.84 26.39
N ALA A 175 9.63 -3.39 27.58
CA ALA A 175 8.29 -3.74 28.00
C ALA A 175 7.36 -2.52 28.18
N GLU A 176 7.89 -1.38 28.64
CA GLU A 176 7.11 -0.14 28.82
C GLU A 176 6.70 0.40 27.46
N ALA A 177 7.63 0.48 26.52
CA ALA A 177 7.35 0.90 25.14
C ALA A 177 6.35 -0.05 24.44
N LEU A 178 6.41 -1.36 24.71
CA LEU A 178 5.45 -2.34 24.19
C LEU A 178 4.03 -2.06 24.71
N ILE A 179 3.87 -1.83 26.02
CA ILE A 179 2.56 -1.51 26.61
C ILE A 179 1.99 -0.22 25.99
N VAL A 180 2.82 0.83 25.86
CA VAL A 180 2.41 2.09 25.21
C VAL A 180 2.04 1.88 23.74
N ALA A 181 2.81 1.05 23.01
CA ALA A 181 2.53 0.75 21.63
C ALA A 181 1.20 0.00 21.46
N LEU A 182 0.94 -1.00 22.30
CA LEU A 182 -0.32 -1.77 22.31
C LEU A 182 -1.52 -0.91 22.71
N ALA A 183 -1.38 -0.06 23.73
CA ALA A 183 -2.45 0.88 24.11
C ALA A 183 -2.84 1.84 22.97
N GLY A 184 -1.94 2.10 22.04
CA GLY A 184 -2.20 2.87 20.84
C GLY A 184 -2.79 2.07 19.67
N MET A 185 -2.99 0.75 19.83
CA MET A 185 -3.61 -0.11 18.81
C MET A 185 -5.14 -0.22 19.00
N PRO A 186 -5.89 -0.66 17.97
CA PRO A 186 -7.33 -0.88 18.12
C PRO A 186 -7.64 -1.83 19.28
N ASN A 187 -8.47 -1.39 20.20
CA ASN A 187 -8.84 -2.15 21.40
C ASN A 187 -7.65 -2.64 22.24
N GLY A 188 -6.48 -2.03 22.13
CA GLY A 188 -5.25 -2.48 22.79
C GLY A 188 -4.66 -3.78 22.24
N VAL A 189 -5.11 -4.23 21.08
CA VAL A 189 -4.69 -5.50 20.46
C VAL A 189 -3.75 -5.25 19.28
N GLY A 190 -2.63 -5.95 19.26
CA GLY A 190 -1.65 -5.85 18.19
C GLY A 190 -0.89 -7.13 17.91
N ILE A 191 -0.34 -7.21 16.72
CA ILE A 191 0.62 -8.24 16.31
C ILE A 191 2.00 -7.77 16.72
N VAL A 192 2.71 -8.60 17.48
CA VAL A 192 4.08 -8.36 17.94
C VAL A 192 5.02 -9.30 17.21
N GLN A 193 6.03 -8.76 16.55
CA GLN A 193 7.07 -9.51 15.85
C GLN A 193 8.45 -9.00 16.28
N ALA A 194 9.48 -9.83 16.18
CA ALA A 194 10.86 -9.39 16.39
C ALA A 194 11.20 -8.24 15.42
N TYR A 195 11.89 -7.24 15.93
CA TYR A 195 12.51 -6.23 15.06
C TYR A 195 13.75 -6.81 14.41
N VAL A 196 13.83 -6.71 13.10
CA VAL A 196 14.99 -7.13 12.31
C VAL A 196 15.60 -5.90 11.68
N GLU A 197 16.89 -5.69 11.93
CA GLU A 197 17.68 -4.67 11.23
C GLU A 197 18.18 -5.27 9.91
N GLY A 198 17.98 -4.53 8.81
CA GLY A 198 18.37 -5.04 7.49
C GLY A 198 17.86 -4.20 6.33
N ARG A 199 18.04 -4.73 5.12
CA ARG A 199 17.52 -4.14 3.90
C ARG A 199 16.01 -4.36 3.82
N VAL A 200 15.26 -3.29 3.60
CA VAL A 200 13.81 -3.39 3.35
C VAL A 200 13.59 -3.54 1.85
N LEU A 201 13.07 -4.66 1.45
CA LEU A 201 12.89 -5.07 0.06
C LEU A 201 11.41 -5.28 -0.23
N ASN A 202 10.97 -4.89 -1.43
CA ASN A 202 9.60 -5.15 -1.84
C ASN A 202 9.58 -5.87 -3.18
N VAL A 203 8.66 -6.82 -3.30
CA VAL A 203 8.24 -7.40 -4.58
C VAL A 203 6.85 -6.86 -4.90
N ASN A 204 6.79 -6.12 -5.97
CA ASN A 204 5.56 -5.51 -6.49
C ASN A 204 5.16 -6.24 -7.75
N GLY A 205 3.89 -6.56 -7.93
CA GLY A 205 3.52 -7.29 -9.13
C GLY A 205 2.04 -7.38 -9.41
N VAL A 206 1.75 -8.14 -10.44
CA VAL A 206 0.41 -8.54 -10.85
C VAL A 206 0.40 -10.07 -10.97
N ALA A 207 -0.65 -10.69 -10.45
CA ALA A 207 -0.87 -12.12 -10.55
C ALA A 207 -2.27 -12.43 -11.10
N ARG A 208 -2.45 -13.65 -11.62
CA ARG A 208 -3.73 -14.21 -12.03
C ARG A 208 -3.79 -15.67 -11.62
N GLU A 209 -4.82 -16.04 -10.84
CA GLU A 209 -5.08 -17.41 -10.37
C GLU A 209 -3.88 -18.07 -9.67
N GLY A 210 -3.09 -17.28 -8.95
CA GLY A 210 -1.89 -17.72 -8.25
C GLY A 210 -0.62 -17.73 -9.11
N GLU A 211 -0.69 -17.34 -10.37
CA GLU A 211 0.47 -17.24 -11.26
C GLU A 211 0.97 -15.79 -11.34
N LEU A 212 2.26 -15.61 -11.19
CA LEU A 212 2.92 -14.30 -11.29
C LEU A 212 3.05 -13.89 -12.77
N ILE A 213 2.38 -12.79 -13.14
CA ILE A 213 2.40 -12.24 -14.50
C ILE A 213 3.56 -11.25 -14.67
N ALA A 214 3.71 -10.34 -13.71
CA ALA A 214 4.74 -9.31 -13.73
C ALA A 214 5.25 -9.04 -12.33
N GLU A 215 6.55 -8.76 -12.20
CA GLU A 215 7.15 -8.34 -10.95
C GLU A 215 8.13 -7.18 -11.15
N VAL A 216 8.26 -6.34 -10.14
CA VAL A 216 9.29 -5.32 -9.99
C VAL A 216 9.80 -5.37 -8.56
N GLN A 217 11.10 -5.50 -8.40
CA GLN A 217 11.74 -5.50 -7.10
C GLN A 217 12.31 -4.13 -6.78
N GLU A 218 12.11 -3.67 -5.55
CA GLU A 218 12.60 -2.39 -5.06
C GLU A 218 13.20 -2.51 -3.67
N GLU A 219 14.18 -1.66 -3.39
CA GLU A 219 14.76 -1.46 -2.07
C GLU A 219 14.29 -0.13 -1.50
N ALA A 220 13.72 -0.16 -0.30
CA ALA A 220 13.41 1.03 0.46
C ALA A 220 14.67 1.57 1.11
N LEU A 221 15.19 2.66 0.59
CA LEU A 221 16.37 3.35 1.13
C LEU A 221 16.06 4.19 2.36
N ARG A 222 14.81 4.61 2.53
CA ARG A 222 14.27 5.28 3.71
C ARG A 222 12.80 4.98 3.88
N THR A 223 12.36 4.93 5.13
CA THR A 223 10.97 4.79 5.55
C THR A 223 10.57 5.96 6.45
N TRP A 224 9.28 6.17 6.68
CA TRP A 224 8.81 7.10 7.67
C TRP A 224 7.53 6.59 8.38
N PRO A 225 7.54 6.40 9.70
CA PRO A 225 8.66 6.55 10.66
C PRO A 225 9.90 5.74 10.27
N ALA A 226 11.09 6.16 10.76
CA ALA A 226 12.38 5.70 10.28
C ALA A 226 12.58 4.18 10.33
N ASP A 227 12.12 3.50 11.39
CA ASP A 227 12.45 2.10 11.66
C ASP A 227 11.37 1.10 11.21
N CYS A 228 10.13 1.55 10.95
CA CYS A 228 9.03 0.64 10.68
C CYS A 228 7.88 1.24 9.84
N GLY A 229 8.09 2.40 9.26
CA GLY A 229 7.07 3.09 8.46
C GLY A 229 7.03 2.68 6.99
N PRO A 230 6.06 3.21 6.24
CA PRO A 230 6.00 3.04 4.80
C PRO A 230 7.19 3.68 4.09
N VAL A 231 7.43 3.22 2.87
CA VAL A 231 8.51 3.71 2.00
C VAL A 231 8.39 5.21 1.76
N SER A 232 9.46 5.95 2.08
CA SER A 232 9.58 7.37 1.80
C SER A 232 10.54 7.66 0.63
N TYR A 233 11.58 6.83 0.47
CA TYR A 233 12.52 6.87 -0.64
C TYR A 233 12.97 5.47 -1.01
N ALA A 234 12.87 5.11 -2.29
CA ALA A 234 13.20 3.77 -2.79
C ALA A 234 13.91 3.83 -4.14
N GLN A 235 14.48 2.68 -4.53
CA GLN A 235 15.00 2.46 -5.87
C GLN A 235 14.63 1.06 -6.37
N THR A 236 14.50 0.89 -7.69
CA THR A 236 14.42 -0.44 -8.30
C THR A 236 15.79 -1.12 -8.26
N ILE A 237 15.79 -2.41 -7.93
CA ILE A 237 16.99 -3.26 -7.90
C ILE A 237 16.93 -4.31 -9.01
N ALA A 238 18.06 -4.94 -9.30
CA ALA A 238 18.09 -6.12 -10.18
C ALA A 238 17.24 -7.25 -9.56
N PRO A 239 16.53 -8.05 -10.37
CA PRO A 239 15.77 -9.17 -9.84
C PRO A 239 16.65 -10.14 -9.03
N GLU A 240 16.27 -10.36 -7.77
CA GLU A 240 16.88 -11.33 -6.87
C GLU A 240 16.01 -12.60 -6.85
N ALA A 241 16.59 -13.76 -7.19
CA ALA A 241 15.85 -15.01 -7.33
C ALA A 241 15.12 -15.42 -6.04
N ALA A 242 15.76 -15.24 -4.89
CA ALA A 242 15.16 -15.58 -3.59
C ALA A 242 13.88 -14.78 -3.31
N LEU A 243 13.83 -13.48 -3.67
CA LEU A 243 12.62 -12.67 -3.56
C LEU A 243 11.50 -13.17 -4.48
N SER A 244 11.85 -13.46 -5.75
CA SER A 244 10.88 -13.99 -6.72
C SER A 244 10.31 -15.34 -6.30
N GLU A 245 11.12 -16.24 -5.76
CA GLU A 245 10.71 -17.56 -5.27
C GLU A 245 9.71 -17.44 -4.11
N GLN A 246 10.03 -16.62 -3.12
CA GLN A 246 9.14 -16.37 -1.97
C GLN A 246 7.83 -15.70 -2.40
N ALA A 247 7.90 -14.74 -3.32
CA ALA A 247 6.71 -14.09 -3.86
C ALA A 247 5.81 -15.09 -4.60
N ARG A 248 6.39 -15.93 -5.48
CA ARG A 248 5.62 -16.97 -6.21
C ARG A 248 4.97 -17.96 -5.27
N ALA A 249 5.68 -18.43 -4.25
CA ALA A 249 5.15 -19.38 -3.28
C ALA A 249 3.91 -18.82 -2.56
N LEU A 250 3.99 -17.58 -2.07
CA LEU A 250 2.85 -16.94 -1.40
C LEU A 250 1.68 -16.67 -2.34
N ILE A 251 1.94 -16.12 -3.51
CA ILE A 251 0.91 -15.79 -4.52
C ILE A 251 0.17 -17.06 -4.97
N ALA A 252 0.89 -18.16 -5.18
CA ALA A 252 0.31 -19.45 -5.50
C ALA A 252 -0.54 -20.01 -4.36
N ALA A 253 -0.05 -19.97 -3.10
CA ALA A 253 -0.79 -20.43 -1.93
C ALA A 253 -2.11 -19.67 -1.71
N LEU A 254 -2.09 -18.35 -1.91
CA LEU A 254 -3.29 -17.52 -1.82
C LEU A 254 -4.19 -17.63 -3.06
N ARG A 255 -3.74 -18.26 -4.15
CA ARG A 255 -4.39 -18.22 -5.48
C ARG A 255 -4.78 -16.79 -5.86
N TRP A 256 -3.88 -15.84 -5.55
CA TRP A 256 -4.15 -14.43 -5.71
C TRP A 256 -4.33 -14.05 -7.18
N SER A 257 -5.32 -13.17 -7.44
CA SER A 257 -5.50 -12.50 -8.72
C SER A 257 -5.62 -11.01 -8.49
N GLY A 258 -4.70 -10.24 -9.06
CA GLY A 258 -4.67 -8.79 -8.92
C GLY A 258 -3.29 -8.24 -8.67
N ILE A 259 -3.25 -6.93 -8.40
CA ILE A 259 -2.03 -6.24 -8.03
C ILE A 259 -1.65 -6.55 -6.58
N PHE A 260 -0.35 -6.53 -6.27
CA PHE A 260 0.14 -6.76 -4.92
C PHE A 260 1.47 -6.03 -4.64
N ASN A 261 1.75 -5.84 -3.37
CA ASN A 261 3.05 -5.44 -2.84
C ASN A 261 3.36 -6.33 -1.64
N LEU A 262 4.47 -7.06 -1.71
CA LEU A 262 5.00 -7.91 -0.64
C LEU A 262 6.24 -7.23 -0.07
N GLN A 263 6.28 -7.07 1.26
CA GLN A 263 7.40 -6.44 1.95
C GLN A 263 8.24 -7.48 2.68
N PHE A 264 9.54 -7.42 2.44
CA PHE A 264 10.53 -8.30 3.05
C PHE A 264 11.58 -7.47 3.81
N ILE A 265 12.19 -8.10 4.82
CA ILE A 265 13.42 -7.61 5.45
C ILE A 265 14.48 -8.68 5.28
N GLU A 266 15.63 -8.29 4.73
CA GLU A 266 16.82 -9.11 4.66
C GLU A 266 17.78 -8.69 5.77
N GLY A 267 17.83 -9.49 6.84
CA GLY A 267 18.74 -9.33 7.96
C GLY A 267 19.82 -10.42 7.99
N GLU A 268 20.64 -10.44 9.04
CA GLU A 268 21.69 -11.45 9.20
C GLU A 268 21.16 -12.90 9.21
N ALA A 269 19.94 -13.11 9.72
CA ALA A 269 19.32 -14.44 9.80
C ALA A 269 18.60 -14.86 8.49
N GLY A 270 18.58 -14.01 7.47
CA GLY A 270 17.99 -14.28 6.17
C GLY A 270 16.90 -13.30 5.76
N LEU A 271 16.12 -13.70 4.76
CA LEU A 271 15.03 -12.94 4.15
C LEU A 271 13.70 -13.34 4.79
N PHE A 272 12.93 -12.37 5.30
CA PHE A 272 11.64 -12.60 5.97
C PHE A 272 10.54 -11.72 5.38
N LEU A 273 9.40 -12.32 5.06
CA LEU A 273 8.17 -11.58 4.74
C LEU A 273 7.64 -10.90 6.00
N VAL A 274 7.32 -9.62 5.89
CA VAL A 274 6.85 -8.80 7.03
C VAL A 274 5.48 -8.15 6.80
N ASP A 275 5.07 -7.92 5.55
CA ASP A 275 3.76 -7.36 5.24
C ASP A 275 3.29 -7.73 3.82
N VAL A 276 1.96 -7.76 3.64
CA VAL A 276 1.29 -8.02 2.36
C VAL A 276 0.24 -6.96 2.12
N ASN A 277 0.30 -6.32 0.96
CA ASN A 277 -0.67 -5.33 0.51
C ASN A 277 -1.31 -5.81 -0.81
N PRO A 278 -2.49 -6.43 -0.77
CA PRO A 278 -3.15 -7.02 -1.94
C PRO A 278 -3.95 -5.95 -2.74
N ARG A 279 -3.37 -4.79 -2.93
CA ARG A 279 -3.99 -3.60 -3.54
C ARG A 279 -2.95 -2.63 -4.05
N LEU A 280 -3.40 -1.45 -4.53
CA LEU A 280 -2.48 -0.36 -4.87
C LEU A 280 -1.65 0.08 -3.66
N TYR A 281 -0.39 0.39 -3.87
CA TYR A 281 0.59 0.75 -2.85
C TYR A 281 1.29 2.07 -3.21
N THR A 282 1.88 2.73 -2.21
CA THR A 282 2.37 4.11 -2.35
C THR A 282 3.45 4.26 -3.43
N SER A 283 4.37 3.30 -3.55
CA SER A 283 5.50 3.35 -4.49
C SER A 283 5.19 2.81 -5.89
N ILE A 284 3.95 2.51 -6.24
CA ILE A 284 3.59 1.95 -7.55
C ILE A 284 4.09 2.81 -8.73
N GLY A 285 4.19 4.13 -8.53
CA GLY A 285 4.78 5.04 -9.50
C GLY A 285 6.24 4.74 -9.83
N LEU A 286 6.97 4.04 -8.95
CA LEU A 286 8.34 3.58 -9.21
C LEU A 286 8.36 2.51 -10.30
N ALA A 287 7.51 1.48 -10.19
CA ALA A 287 7.38 0.43 -11.19
C ALA A 287 7.02 1.01 -12.56
N VAL A 288 6.05 1.92 -12.60
CA VAL A 288 5.64 2.62 -13.83
C VAL A 288 6.80 3.43 -14.43
N ALA A 289 7.51 4.21 -13.60
CA ALA A 289 8.67 4.99 -14.05
C ALA A 289 9.83 4.09 -14.50
N ALA A 290 9.95 2.89 -13.97
CA ALA A 290 10.94 1.89 -14.39
C ALA A 290 10.58 1.21 -15.73
N GLY A 291 9.35 1.39 -16.23
CA GLY A 291 8.89 0.83 -17.50
C GLY A 291 7.88 -0.31 -17.34
N ALA A 292 7.62 -0.77 -16.12
CA ALA A 292 6.59 -1.77 -15.85
C ALA A 292 5.28 -1.09 -15.43
N ASN A 293 4.38 -0.89 -16.38
CA ASN A 293 3.07 -0.30 -16.10
C ASN A 293 2.13 -1.33 -15.47
N LEU A 294 2.39 -1.67 -14.18
CA LEU A 294 1.62 -2.69 -13.46
C LEU A 294 0.11 -2.42 -13.43
N PRO A 295 -0.40 -1.16 -13.32
CA PRO A 295 -1.83 -0.90 -13.46
C PRO A 295 -2.42 -1.30 -14.81
N ALA A 296 -1.72 -1.03 -15.93
CA ALA A 296 -2.20 -1.43 -17.25
C ALA A 296 -2.12 -2.95 -17.46
N ILE A 297 -1.04 -3.58 -17.01
CA ILE A 297 -0.87 -5.04 -16.99
C ILE A 297 -2.01 -5.70 -16.21
N TRP A 298 -2.38 -5.13 -15.06
CA TRP A 298 -3.50 -5.62 -14.26
C TRP A 298 -4.83 -5.55 -15.02
N VAL A 299 -5.15 -4.40 -15.62
CA VAL A 299 -6.39 -4.27 -16.41
C VAL A 299 -6.42 -5.27 -17.56
N GLU A 300 -5.34 -5.39 -18.32
CA GLU A 300 -5.27 -6.32 -19.45
C GLU A 300 -5.45 -7.76 -19.01
N SER A 301 -4.76 -8.18 -17.95
CA SER A 301 -4.90 -9.50 -17.35
C SER A 301 -6.33 -9.77 -16.85
N LEU A 302 -6.93 -8.79 -16.18
CA LEU A 302 -8.27 -8.87 -15.62
C LEU A 302 -9.34 -9.06 -16.71
N LEU A 303 -9.09 -8.49 -17.89
CA LEU A 303 -9.96 -8.63 -19.07
C LEU A 303 -9.66 -9.89 -19.90
N GLY A 304 -8.85 -10.82 -19.39
CA GLY A 304 -8.51 -12.07 -20.04
C GLY A 304 -7.40 -11.97 -21.08
N GLY A 305 -6.73 -10.82 -21.20
CA GLY A 305 -5.57 -10.63 -22.07
C GLY A 305 -4.30 -11.30 -21.53
N HIS A 306 -3.26 -11.29 -22.36
CA HIS A 306 -1.92 -11.77 -22.04
C HIS A 306 -0.92 -10.61 -22.23
N PRO A 307 -0.74 -9.75 -21.21
CA PRO A 307 0.11 -8.58 -21.34
C PRO A 307 1.56 -8.96 -21.63
N GLU A 308 2.18 -8.23 -22.55
CA GLU A 308 3.63 -8.28 -22.73
C GLU A 308 4.32 -7.57 -21.57
N VAL A 309 5.23 -8.28 -20.90
CA VAL A 309 6.00 -7.76 -19.79
C VAL A 309 7.47 -7.60 -20.19
N ALA A 310 7.86 -6.37 -20.44
CA ALA A 310 9.26 -6.06 -20.70
C ALA A 310 10.05 -5.97 -19.38
N PRO A 311 11.38 -6.25 -19.39
CA PRO A 311 12.23 -6.02 -18.24
C PRO A 311 12.17 -4.56 -17.79
N TYR A 312 12.03 -4.34 -16.48
CA TYR A 312 12.06 -3.00 -15.91
C TYR A 312 13.49 -2.46 -15.76
N ARG A 313 13.62 -1.13 -15.70
CA ARG A 313 14.91 -0.46 -15.51
C ARG A 313 15.31 -0.47 -14.03
N VAL A 314 16.56 -0.89 -13.77
CA VAL A 314 17.18 -0.85 -12.46
C VAL A 314 17.72 0.55 -12.15
N GLY A 315 17.71 0.95 -10.86
CA GLY A 315 18.24 2.24 -10.40
C GLY A 315 17.32 3.42 -10.61
N VAL A 316 16.07 3.21 -11.04
CA VAL A 316 15.03 4.25 -11.02
C VAL A 316 14.64 4.51 -9.57
N ARG A 317 14.41 5.76 -9.22
CA ARG A 317 14.16 6.20 -7.85
C ARG A 317 12.76 6.73 -7.66
N PHE A 318 12.27 6.60 -6.43
CA PHE A 318 10.98 7.09 -6.00
C PHE A 318 11.14 7.91 -4.73
N ARG A 319 10.39 9.00 -4.64
CA ARG A 319 10.34 9.85 -3.45
C ARG A 319 8.90 10.20 -3.12
N SER A 320 8.48 9.90 -1.90
CA SER A 320 7.22 10.40 -1.37
C SER A 320 7.42 11.72 -0.63
N GLU A 321 6.34 12.41 -0.38
CA GLU A 321 6.33 13.66 0.38
C GLU A 321 6.77 13.46 1.84
N ALA A 322 6.66 12.24 2.36
CA ALA A 322 7.14 11.86 3.70
C ALA A 322 8.68 11.86 3.80
N ASP A 323 9.41 11.80 2.67
CA ASP A 323 10.87 11.80 2.67
C ASP A 323 11.48 13.06 3.30
N VAL A 324 10.79 14.19 3.24
CA VAL A 324 11.22 15.41 3.96
C VAL A 324 11.33 15.17 5.47
N ARG A 325 10.40 14.38 6.04
CA ARG A 325 10.42 14.01 7.45
C ARG A 325 11.57 13.05 7.75
N SER A 326 11.82 12.07 6.88
CA SER A 326 12.97 11.15 6.99
C SER A 326 14.29 11.90 6.98
N LEU A 327 14.46 12.86 6.06
CA LEU A 327 15.65 13.71 5.99
C LEU A 327 15.79 14.61 7.22
N THR A 328 14.68 15.16 7.72
CA THR A 328 14.68 15.96 8.95
C THR A 328 15.09 15.11 10.17
N HIS A 329 14.62 13.89 10.25
CA HIS A 329 15.01 12.93 11.28
C HIS A 329 16.51 12.62 11.21
N LEU A 330 17.04 12.27 10.02
CA LEU A 330 18.49 12.06 9.80
C LEU A 330 19.33 13.28 10.24
N PHE A 331 18.88 14.49 9.90
CA PHE A 331 19.59 15.70 10.31
C PHE A 331 19.64 15.87 11.84
N ARG A 332 18.51 15.59 12.51
CA ARG A 332 18.39 15.71 13.99
C ARG A 332 19.14 14.59 14.72
N SER A 333 19.19 13.38 14.17
CA SER A 333 19.95 12.25 14.75
C SER A 333 21.45 12.32 14.53
N GLY A 334 21.96 13.40 13.93
CA GLY A 334 23.39 13.61 13.71
C GLY A 334 23.91 13.18 12.34
N ALA A 335 23.14 12.46 11.52
CA ALA A 335 23.51 12.03 10.17
C ALA A 335 23.35 13.19 9.14
N ARG A 336 23.88 14.38 9.48
CA ARG A 336 23.69 15.63 8.71
C ARG A 336 24.17 15.55 7.28
N GLY A 337 25.30 14.87 7.04
CA GLY A 337 25.85 14.68 5.70
C GLY A 337 24.90 13.87 4.80
N ALA A 338 24.34 12.77 5.32
CA ALA A 338 23.36 11.96 4.61
C ALA A 338 22.05 12.72 4.35
N ALA A 339 21.59 13.53 5.32
CA ALA A 339 20.42 14.38 5.17
C ALA A 339 20.60 15.41 4.04
N LEU A 340 21.74 16.12 4.02
CA LEU A 340 22.07 17.11 2.99
C LEU A 340 22.24 16.45 1.61
N ALA A 341 22.93 15.31 1.52
CA ALA A 341 23.06 14.55 0.28
C ALA A 341 21.69 14.09 -0.25
N GLY A 342 20.76 13.73 0.66
CA GLY A 342 19.38 13.37 0.33
C GLY A 342 18.54 14.49 -0.27
N LEU A 343 18.90 15.77 -0.06
CA LEU A 343 18.23 16.93 -0.66
C LEU A 343 18.64 17.17 -2.13
N LEU A 344 19.79 16.64 -2.54
CA LEU A 344 20.27 16.84 -3.91
C LEU A 344 19.33 16.18 -4.92
N PRO A 345 19.07 16.86 -6.06
CA PRO A 345 18.30 16.26 -7.16
C PRO A 345 18.98 14.98 -7.65
N GLN A 346 18.24 13.89 -7.70
CA GLN A 346 18.71 12.61 -8.21
C GLN A 346 18.10 12.37 -9.59
N ARG A 347 18.93 11.91 -10.55
CA ARG A 347 18.46 11.55 -11.88
C ARG A 347 17.46 10.38 -11.80
N HIS A 348 16.50 10.34 -12.72
CA HIS A 348 15.48 9.29 -12.81
C HIS A 348 14.67 9.08 -11.52
N THR A 349 14.35 10.20 -10.82
CA THR A 349 13.49 10.16 -9.65
C THR A 349 12.06 10.51 -10.05
N THR A 350 11.12 9.63 -9.72
CA THR A 350 9.69 9.91 -9.76
C THR A 350 9.18 10.32 -8.38
N HIS A 351 8.12 11.11 -8.34
CA HIS A 351 7.50 11.57 -7.09
C HIS A 351 6.10 11.01 -6.94
N ALA A 352 5.69 10.76 -5.69
CA ALA A 352 4.41 10.14 -5.40
C ALA A 352 3.22 11.03 -5.87
N ILE A 353 3.25 12.32 -5.55
CA ILE A 353 2.16 13.24 -5.88
C ILE A 353 2.59 14.27 -6.91
N ALA A 354 3.78 14.88 -6.77
CA ALA A 354 4.25 15.94 -7.62
C ALA A 354 4.50 15.47 -9.06
N SER A 355 3.94 16.19 -10.05
CA SER A 355 4.15 15.93 -11.47
C SER A 355 4.00 17.21 -12.27
N ILE A 356 4.92 17.45 -13.22
CA ILE A 356 4.87 18.63 -14.11
C ILE A 356 3.70 18.51 -15.08
N SER A 357 3.43 17.31 -15.60
CA SER A 357 2.33 17.06 -16.55
C SER A 357 0.95 17.10 -15.87
N ASP A 358 0.89 16.91 -14.55
CA ASP A 358 -0.34 16.92 -13.75
C ASP A 358 -0.11 17.65 -12.41
N PRO A 359 0.02 18.99 -12.40
CA PRO A 359 0.45 19.75 -11.23
C PRO A 359 -0.62 19.96 -10.15
N ARG A 360 -1.92 19.81 -10.48
CA ARG A 360 -3.02 20.14 -9.55
C ARG A 360 -3.01 19.32 -8.26
N PRO A 361 -2.78 17.98 -8.27
CA PRO A 361 -2.66 17.19 -7.03
C PRO A 361 -1.52 17.68 -6.14
N GLY A 362 -0.34 17.99 -6.72
CA GLY A 362 0.80 18.55 -5.98
C GLY A 362 0.50 19.91 -5.35
N LEU A 363 -0.17 20.80 -6.07
CA LEU A 363 -0.62 22.10 -5.53
C LEU A 363 -1.64 21.92 -4.40
N SER A 364 -2.53 20.93 -4.50
CA SER A 364 -3.47 20.59 -3.42
C SER A 364 -2.74 20.11 -2.17
N TYR A 365 -1.71 19.28 -2.34
CA TYR A 365 -0.85 18.84 -1.24
C TYR A 365 -0.16 20.02 -0.55
N LEU A 366 0.47 20.91 -1.29
CA LEU A 366 1.18 22.08 -0.76
C LEU A 366 0.27 23.01 0.05
N ARG A 367 -0.98 23.19 -0.38
CA ARG A 367 -1.98 23.99 0.37
C ARG A 367 -2.38 23.39 1.73
N ARG A 368 -2.19 22.09 1.89
CA ARG A 368 -2.48 21.35 3.14
C ARG A 368 -1.28 21.29 4.09
N LEU A 369 -0.07 21.66 3.65
CA LEU A 369 1.16 21.61 4.47
C LEU A 369 1.12 22.43 5.75
N PRO A 370 0.57 23.67 5.82
CA PRO A 370 0.58 24.47 7.04
C PRO A 370 -0.07 23.76 8.24
N GLY A 371 -1.14 22.99 8.02
CA GLY A 371 -1.80 22.21 9.06
C GLY A 371 -1.06 20.91 9.46
N ARG A 372 -0.06 20.47 8.66
CA ARG A 372 0.69 19.22 8.88
C ARG A 372 2.08 19.45 9.51
N LEU A 373 2.57 20.70 9.52
CA LEU A 373 3.89 21.05 10.05
C LEU A 373 3.87 21.46 11.51
N MET A 374 2.68 21.63 12.12
CA MET A 374 2.57 21.85 13.57
C MET A 374 3.01 20.58 14.30
N PRO A 375 3.97 20.65 15.25
CA PRO A 375 4.26 19.55 16.15
C PRO A 375 3.00 19.29 16.98
N THR A 376 2.36 18.16 16.80
CA THR A 376 1.37 17.67 17.75
C THR A 376 2.17 17.01 18.86
N ASP A 377 2.34 17.72 19.97
CA ASP A 377 2.82 17.14 21.21
C ASP A 377 1.92 15.94 21.57
N GLY A 378 2.48 14.75 21.47
CA GLY A 378 2.05 13.53 22.15
C GLY A 378 0.67 12.93 21.86
N VAL A 379 -0.17 13.53 21.02
CA VAL A 379 -1.46 12.94 20.60
C VAL A 379 -1.58 13.04 19.10
N LEU A 380 -1.39 11.92 18.41
CA LEU A 380 -1.63 11.80 16.97
C LEU A 380 -3.15 11.84 16.71
N THR A 381 -3.70 13.06 16.74
CA THR A 381 -5.05 13.29 16.21
C THR A 381 -4.95 13.66 14.74
N ARG A 382 -5.60 12.82 13.92
CA ARG A 382 -6.00 13.06 12.54
C ARG A 382 -4.90 13.39 11.52
N ALA A 383 -4.45 12.38 10.79
CA ALA A 383 -4.07 12.59 9.41
C ALA A 383 -5.25 12.21 8.50
N PRO A 384 -5.94 13.14 7.86
CA PRO A 384 -6.78 12.80 6.73
C PRO A 384 -5.86 12.51 5.56
N GLY A 385 -5.82 11.24 5.14
CA GLY A 385 -5.27 10.78 3.87
C GLY A 385 -3.74 10.91 3.71
N LEU A 386 -2.99 9.93 4.15
CA LEU A 386 -1.73 9.50 3.55
C LEU A 386 -1.97 8.18 2.81
#